data_6bdc8e0671b80dcb745a9ce6955ad3c6
#
_entry.id   6bdc8e0671b80dcb745a9ce6955ad3c6
#
_cell.length_a   1.000
_cell.length_b   1.000
_cell.length_c   1.000
_cell.angle_alpha   90.00
_cell.angle_beta   90.00
_cell.angle_gamma   90.00
#
_symmetry.space_group_name_H-M   'P 1'
#
loop_
_entity.id
_entity.type
_entity.pdbx_description
1 polymer ?
#
loop_
_entity_poly.entity_id
_entity_poly.type
_entity_poly.pdbx_seq_one_letter_code
_entity_poly.pdbx_strand_id
1 'polypeptide(L)'
;GNVPGIVIVQHIPPLFSRMFAQRLNDTTRLEVKEAESGDYIERGHALVAPGDKHLKIVRVGGRYKAICFDGEKVNGHRPSVDVLFESVAKECGGKAIGVILTGMGYDGAKGLLAMRKNGARTIGQDEASSIVYGMPKVAYNIGAGEIQASLNNIPQVICSVL
;
A
#
# COMPACT_ATOMS: atom_id res chain seq x y z
N GLY A 1 0.48 17.37 10.54
CA GLY A 1 -0.49 17.18 9.55
C GLY A 1 -1.60 16.20 9.87
N ASN A 2 -2.73 16.44 9.22
CA ASN A 2 -3.93 15.60 9.36
C ASN A 2 -3.98 14.47 8.32
N VAL A 3 -2.83 14.03 7.84
CA VAL A 3 -2.77 12.92 6.90
C VAL A 3 -2.97 11.61 7.66
N PRO A 4 -3.91 10.75 7.24
CA PRO A 4 -4.06 9.42 7.85
C PRO A 4 -2.75 8.63 7.78
N GLY A 5 -2.61 7.62 8.63
CA GLY A 5 -1.47 6.73 8.58
C GLY A 5 -1.35 6.04 7.23
N ILE A 6 -0.14 5.91 6.74
CA ILE A 6 0.15 5.35 5.42
C ILE A 6 1.04 4.13 5.57
N VAL A 7 0.75 3.09 4.79
CA VAL A 7 1.59 1.90 4.71
C VAL A 7 1.93 1.65 3.25
N ILE A 8 3.22 1.43 2.99
CA ILE A 8 3.76 1.34 1.63
C ILE A 8 4.48 0.00 1.45
N VAL A 9 4.13 -0.71 0.40
CA VAL A 9 4.90 -1.86 -0.09
C VAL A 9 5.52 -1.48 -1.43
N GLN A 10 6.82 -1.64 -1.53
CA GLN A 10 7.59 -1.45 -2.74
C GLN A 10 8.46 -2.71 -2.95
N HIS A 11 8.49 -3.23 -4.17
CA HIS A 11 9.28 -4.42 -4.49
C HIS A 11 10.77 -4.07 -4.61
N ILE A 12 11.44 -3.88 -3.49
CA ILE A 12 12.86 -3.52 -3.43
C ILE A 12 13.60 -4.32 -2.35
N PRO A 13 14.92 -4.54 -2.54
CA PRO A 13 15.75 -5.27 -1.55
C PRO A 13 15.88 -4.54 -0.21
N PRO A 14 16.32 -5.25 0.86
CA PRO A 14 16.36 -4.69 2.22
C PRO A 14 17.10 -3.37 2.37
N LEU A 15 18.30 -3.25 1.83
CA LEU A 15 19.05 -2.01 1.93
C LEU A 15 18.30 -0.84 1.28
N PHE A 16 17.69 -1.10 0.13
CA PHE A 16 16.99 -0.06 -0.62
C PHE A 16 15.66 0.34 0.03
N SER A 17 14.99 -0.56 0.73
CA SER A 17 13.76 -0.21 1.46
C SER A 17 14.07 0.77 2.60
N ARG A 18 15.18 0.59 3.30
CA ARG A 18 15.61 1.53 4.33
C ARG A 18 15.97 2.90 3.74
N MET A 19 16.72 2.91 2.63
CA MET A 19 17.08 4.16 1.95
C MET A 19 15.85 4.89 1.41
N PHE A 20 14.89 4.14 0.88
CA PHE A 20 13.64 4.70 0.38
C PHE A 20 12.84 5.36 1.51
N ALA A 21 12.71 4.68 2.65
CA ALA A 21 12.03 5.25 3.81
C ALA A 21 12.74 6.53 4.30
N GLN A 22 14.07 6.51 4.38
CA GLN A 22 14.86 7.66 4.80
C GLN A 22 14.67 8.84 3.83
N ARG A 23 14.68 8.58 2.54
CA ARG A 23 14.47 9.63 1.55
C ARG A 23 13.08 10.26 1.66
N LEU A 24 12.05 9.45 1.85
CA LEU A 24 10.70 9.98 2.06
C LEU A 24 10.62 10.80 3.35
N ASN A 25 11.29 10.34 4.41
CA ASN A 25 11.35 11.08 5.66
C ASN A 25 11.99 12.45 5.50
N ASP A 26 13.07 12.52 4.70
CA ASP A 26 13.81 13.76 4.47
C ASP A 26 13.09 14.74 3.53
N THR A 27 12.25 14.24 2.63
CA THR A 27 11.66 15.03 1.54
C THR A 27 10.17 15.32 1.72
N THR A 28 9.52 14.77 2.75
CA THR A 28 8.10 15.00 3.01
C THR A 28 7.91 15.52 4.43
N ARG A 29 6.68 15.95 4.73
CA ARG A 29 6.30 16.37 6.08
C ARG A 29 5.89 15.20 6.97
N LEU A 30 5.87 14.00 6.42
CA LEU A 30 5.53 12.79 7.18
C LEU A 30 6.75 12.28 7.92
N GLU A 31 6.53 11.65 9.05
CA GLU A 31 7.56 10.81 9.67
C GLU A 31 7.50 9.45 9.02
N VAL A 32 8.56 9.07 8.31
CA VAL A 32 8.63 7.85 7.53
C VAL A 32 9.77 6.97 8.03
N LYS A 33 9.48 5.70 8.23
CA LYS A 33 10.51 4.70 8.56
C LYS A 33 10.13 3.35 7.99
N GLU A 34 11.09 2.41 7.97
CA GLU A 34 10.77 1.01 7.77
C GLU A 34 9.91 0.51 8.93
N ALA A 35 8.90 -0.30 8.62
CA ALA A 35 8.03 -0.88 9.63
C ALA A 35 8.79 -1.89 10.49
N GLU A 36 8.48 -1.91 11.76
CA GLU A 36 8.86 -2.93 12.72
C GLU A 36 7.60 -3.54 13.31
N SER A 37 7.64 -4.84 13.60
CA SER A 37 6.49 -5.49 14.23
C SER A 37 6.13 -4.81 15.54
N GLY A 38 4.86 -4.46 15.67
CA GLY A 38 4.36 -3.72 16.82
C GLY A 38 4.15 -2.23 16.59
N ASP A 39 4.65 -1.69 15.47
CA ASP A 39 4.37 -0.29 15.12
C ASP A 39 2.89 -0.08 14.87
N TYR A 40 2.35 1.01 15.40
CA TYR A 40 0.98 1.40 15.13
C TYR A 40 0.90 2.28 13.89
N ILE A 41 -0.22 2.16 13.19
CA ILE A 41 -0.54 3.01 12.04
C ILE A 41 -1.14 4.30 12.60
N GLU A 42 -0.45 5.41 12.45
CA GLU A 42 -0.81 6.69 13.08
C GLU A 42 -0.81 7.84 12.09
N ARG A 43 -1.62 8.86 12.38
CA ARG A 43 -1.68 10.08 11.56
C ARG A 43 -0.31 10.75 11.50
N GLY A 44 0.06 11.25 10.33
CA GLY A 44 1.32 11.93 10.11
C GLY A 44 2.52 11.00 9.93
N HIS A 45 2.30 9.70 9.99
CA HIS A 45 3.36 8.68 9.88
C HIS A 45 3.13 7.78 8.67
N ALA A 46 4.21 7.36 8.05
CA ALA A 46 4.18 6.35 7.00
C ALA A 46 5.17 5.24 7.33
N LEU A 47 4.75 4.01 7.13
CA LEU A 47 5.58 2.83 7.33
C LEU A 47 5.85 2.17 6.00
N VAL A 48 7.12 1.89 5.72
CA VAL A 48 7.55 1.19 4.52
C VAL A 48 7.86 -0.26 4.89
N ALA A 49 7.31 -1.20 4.15
CA ALA A 49 7.61 -2.62 4.37
C ALA A 49 9.11 -2.87 4.18
N PRO A 50 9.80 -3.49 5.15
CA PRO A 50 11.20 -3.82 4.99
C PRO A 50 11.38 -4.85 3.89
N GLY A 51 12.41 -4.70 3.05
CA GLY A 51 12.72 -5.66 2.01
C GLY A 51 12.92 -7.06 2.59
N ASP A 52 12.50 -8.06 1.83
CA ASP A 52 12.61 -9.47 2.19
C ASP A 52 11.76 -9.92 3.40
N LYS A 53 10.77 -9.11 3.79
CA LYS A 53 9.76 -9.44 4.80
C LYS A 53 8.38 -9.12 4.24
N HIS A 54 7.37 -9.91 4.61
CA HIS A 54 5.99 -9.51 4.39
C HIS A 54 5.53 -8.57 5.50
N LEU A 55 4.60 -7.70 5.14
CA LEU A 55 3.97 -6.77 6.07
C LEU A 55 2.46 -6.98 6.02
N LYS A 56 1.86 -7.19 7.17
CA LYS A 56 0.40 -7.24 7.31
C LYS A 56 -0.05 -6.30 8.41
N ILE A 57 -1.32 -5.93 8.36
CA ILE A 57 -1.98 -5.11 9.37
C ILE A 57 -2.88 -6.00 10.20
N VAL A 58 -2.86 -5.80 11.51
CA VAL A 58 -3.79 -6.44 12.43
C VAL A 58 -4.51 -5.37 13.25
N ARG A 59 -5.77 -5.61 13.56
CA ARG A 59 -6.54 -4.74 14.43
C ARG A 59 -6.37 -5.17 15.89
N VAL A 60 -6.02 -4.21 16.74
CA VAL A 60 -5.87 -4.45 18.19
C VAL A 60 -6.67 -3.36 18.91
N GLY A 61 -7.83 -3.72 19.43
CA GLY A 61 -8.78 -2.74 19.96
C GLY A 61 -9.26 -1.82 18.85
N GLY A 62 -9.21 -0.52 19.06
CA GLY A 62 -9.58 0.49 18.05
C GLY A 62 -8.41 0.94 17.20
N ARG A 63 -7.26 0.27 17.25
CA ARG A 63 -6.03 0.68 16.57
C ARG A 63 -5.57 -0.41 15.60
N TYR A 64 -4.70 0.00 14.66
CA TYR A 64 -4.10 -0.91 13.69
C TYR A 64 -2.61 -1.00 13.92
N LYS A 65 -2.07 -2.19 13.83
CA LYS A 65 -0.67 -2.49 14.14
C LYS A 65 -0.03 -3.21 12.97
N ALA A 66 1.23 -2.88 12.67
CA ALA A 66 2.04 -3.53 11.66
C ALA A 66 2.69 -4.79 12.23
N ILE A 67 2.67 -5.86 11.45
CA ILE A 67 3.38 -7.11 11.72
C ILE A 67 4.25 -7.43 10.52
N CYS A 68 5.55 -7.49 10.74
CA CYS A 68 6.52 -7.93 9.74
C CYS A 68 6.84 -9.40 10.00
N PHE A 69 6.86 -10.22 8.97
CA PHE A 69 7.08 -11.65 9.17
C PHE A 69 7.77 -12.29 7.97
N ASP A 70 8.45 -13.40 8.26
CA ASP A 70 8.98 -14.26 7.23
C ASP A 70 7.87 -15.15 6.70
N GLY A 71 7.92 -15.46 5.42
CA GLY A 71 6.93 -16.31 4.78
C GLY A 71 7.37 -16.61 3.37
N GLU A 72 6.66 -17.50 2.70
CA GLU A 72 6.90 -17.77 1.29
C GLU A 72 6.68 -16.52 0.46
N LYS A 73 7.43 -16.39 -0.62
CA LYS A 73 7.16 -15.32 -1.59
C LYS A 73 5.76 -15.50 -2.16
N VAL A 74 5.04 -14.41 -2.33
CA VAL A 74 3.71 -14.39 -2.93
C VAL A 74 3.79 -13.61 -4.24
N ASN A 75 3.30 -14.20 -5.32
CA ASN A 75 3.44 -13.65 -6.67
C ASN A 75 4.91 -13.40 -7.06
N GLY A 76 5.83 -14.18 -6.48
CA GLY A 76 7.26 -14.00 -6.68
C GLY A 76 7.89 -12.90 -5.85
N HIS A 77 7.17 -12.27 -4.92
CA HIS A 77 7.61 -11.10 -4.16
C HIS A 77 7.52 -11.30 -2.65
N ARG A 78 8.47 -10.71 -1.95
CA ARG A 78 8.46 -10.53 -0.50
C ARG A 78 9.23 -9.24 -0.19
N PRO A 79 8.56 -8.15 0.20
CA PRO A 79 7.14 -8.03 0.50
C PRO A 79 6.25 -8.15 -0.74
N SER A 80 5.05 -8.70 -0.53
CA SER A 80 4.01 -8.74 -1.54
C SER A 80 2.92 -7.72 -1.22
N VAL A 81 2.46 -7.02 -2.24
CA VAL A 81 1.35 -6.07 -2.11
C VAL A 81 0.05 -6.80 -1.75
N ASP A 82 -0.20 -7.97 -2.34
CA ASP A 82 -1.40 -8.75 -2.02
C ASP A 82 -1.44 -9.15 -0.54
N VAL A 83 -0.31 -9.50 0.07
CA VAL A 83 -0.26 -9.84 1.49
C VAL A 83 -0.72 -8.66 2.34
N LEU A 84 -0.21 -7.46 2.05
CA LEU A 84 -0.65 -6.26 2.76
C LEU A 84 -2.12 -5.97 2.51
N PHE A 85 -2.53 -5.90 1.24
CA PHE A 85 -3.88 -5.52 0.87
C PHE A 85 -4.93 -6.49 1.42
N GLU A 86 -4.68 -7.78 1.38
CA GLU A 86 -5.60 -8.78 1.93
C GLU A 86 -5.78 -8.62 3.44
N SER A 87 -4.71 -8.30 4.17
CA SER A 87 -4.81 -8.02 5.60
C SER A 87 -5.62 -6.75 5.88
N VAL A 88 -5.40 -5.70 5.08
CA VAL A 88 -6.15 -4.45 5.21
C VAL A 88 -7.64 -4.67 4.90
N ALA A 89 -7.95 -5.45 3.86
CA ALA A 89 -9.33 -5.78 3.52
C ALA A 89 -10.04 -6.45 4.69
N LYS A 90 -9.37 -7.40 5.32
CA LYS A 90 -9.92 -8.17 6.44
C LYS A 90 -10.08 -7.32 7.71
N GLU A 91 -9.05 -6.55 8.05
CA GLU A 91 -8.97 -5.88 9.35
C GLU A 91 -9.56 -4.47 9.36
N CYS A 92 -9.49 -3.76 8.23
CA CYS A 92 -9.89 -2.36 8.16
C CYS A 92 -11.23 -2.13 7.47
N GLY A 93 -11.67 -3.04 6.62
CA GLY A 93 -12.94 -2.89 5.90
C GLY A 93 -13.03 -1.56 5.17
N GLY A 94 -14.11 -0.83 5.37
CA GLY A 94 -14.35 0.47 4.73
C GLY A 94 -13.54 1.63 5.28
N LYS A 95 -12.69 1.40 6.27
CA LYS A 95 -11.86 2.46 6.89
C LYS A 95 -10.51 2.65 6.20
N ALA A 96 -10.30 2.01 5.06
CA ALA A 96 -9.04 2.09 4.34
C ALA A 96 -9.24 2.60 2.91
N ILE A 97 -8.16 3.12 2.35
CA ILE A 97 -8.07 3.47 0.93
C ILE A 97 -6.91 2.68 0.37
N GLY A 98 -7.15 1.95 -0.71
CA GLY A 98 -6.12 1.21 -1.42
C GLY A 98 -5.70 1.94 -2.68
N VAL A 99 -4.39 2.05 -2.90
CA VAL A 99 -3.83 2.70 -4.08
C VAL A 99 -2.80 1.77 -4.72
N ILE A 100 -2.93 1.53 -6.01
CA ILE A 100 -1.96 0.76 -6.77
C ILE A 100 -1.34 1.65 -7.86
N LEU A 101 -0.01 1.67 -7.88
CA LEU A 101 0.76 2.52 -8.76
C LEU A 101 1.53 1.71 -9.80
N THR A 102 2.15 2.41 -10.75
CA THR A 102 2.99 1.81 -11.78
C THR A 102 3.87 0.69 -11.23
N GLY A 103 3.99 -0.40 -11.96
CA GLY A 103 4.78 -1.56 -11.56
C GLY A 103 4.57 -2.72 -12.50
N MET A 104 5.61 -3.57 -12.58
CA MET A 104 5.60 -4.76 -13.43
C MET A 104 4.87 -5.91 -12.74
N GLY A 105 4.14 -6.70 -13.52
CA GLY A 105 3.49 -7.91 -13.03
C GLY A 105 2.06 -7.68 -12.58
N TYR A 106 1.62 -8.50 -11.64
CA TYR A 106 0.21 -8.57 -11.25
C TYR A 106 -0.02 -8.53 -9.72
N ASP A 107 1.04 -8.38 -8.94
CA ASP A 107 0.91 -8.32 -7.49
C ASP A 107 0.03 -7.12 -7.09
N GLY A 108 -0.86 -7.31 -6.15
CA GLY A 108 -1.72 -6.26 -5.63
C GLY A 108 -3.13 -6.19 -6.20
N ALA A 109 -3.35 -6.74 -7.40
CA ALA A 109 -4.66 -6.65 -8.04
C ALA A 109 -5.72 -7.42 -7.24
N LYS A 110 -5.41 -8.64 -6.84
CA LYS A 110 -6.33 -9.50 -6.08
C LYS A 110 -6.62 -8.92 -4.70
N GLY A 111 -5.60 -8.43 -4.02
CA GLY A 111 -5.75 -7.79 -2.72
C GLY A 111 -6.54 -6.49 -2.78
N LEU A 112 -6.31 -5.68 -3.82
CA LEU A 112 -7.07 -4.45 -4.02
C LEU A 112 -8.55 -4.76 -4.26
N LEU A 113 -8.84 -5.81 -5.03
CA LEU A 113 -10.23 -6.27 -5.23
C LEU A 113 -10.87 -6.68 -3.90
N ALA A 114 -10.13 -7.42 -3.07
CA ALA A 114 -10.62 -7.78 -1.73
C ALA A 114 -10.91 -6.55 -0.88
N MET A 115 -10.06 -5.53 -0.93
CA MET A 115 -10.30 -4.26 -0.26
C MET A 115 -11.58 -3.61 -0.74
N ARG A 116 -11.77 -3.51 -2.06
CA ARG A 116 -12.99 -2.93 -2.63
C ARG A 116 -14.24 -3.69 -2.20
N LYS A 117 -14.21 -5.02 -2.25
CA LYS A 117 -15.33 -5.86 -1.83
C LYS A 117 -15.67 -5.73 -0.35
N ASN A 118 -14.71 -5.33 0.46
CA ASN A 118 -14.89 -5.11 1.90
C ASN A 118 -15.19 -3.65 2.26
N GLY A 119 -15.48 -2.82 1.25
CA GLY A 119 -15.95 -1.45 1.46
C GLY A 119 -14.90 -0.36 1.37
N ALA A 120 -13.64 -0.69 1.13
CA ALA A 120 -12.60 0.32 0.93
C ALA A 120 -12.76 1.03 -0.41
N ARG A 121 -12.37 2.29 -0.45
CA ARG A 121 -12.22 3.01 -1.71
C ARG A 121 -10.90 2.58 -2.36
N THR A 122 -10.90 2.39 -3.67
CA THR A 122 -9.72 1.88 -4.38
C THR A 122 -9.39 2.73 -5.59
N ILE A 123 -8.09 2.99 -5.77
CA ILE A 123 -7.58 3.90 -6.79
C ILE A 123 -6.46 3.19 -7.55
N GLY A 124 -6.50 3.24 -8.87
CA GLY A 124 -5.43 2.73 -9.73
C GLY A 124 -4.82 3.84 -10.56
N GLN A 125 -3.50 3.82 -10.71
CA GLN A 125 -2.84 4.74 -11.63
C GLN A 125 -3.24 4.41 -13.06
N ASP A 126 -3.50 5.44 -13.87
CA ASP A 126 -3.89 5.25 -15.27
C ASP A 126 -2.69 4.83 -16.15
N GLU A 127 -3.01 4.39 -17.36
CA GLU A 127 -2.00 3.94 -18.32
C GLU A 127 -1.10 5.10 -18.76
N ALA A 128 -1.69 6.24 -19.06
CA ALA A 128 -0.96 7.38 -19.64
C ALA A 128 0.16 7.88 -18.74
N SER A 129 -0.01 7.87 -17.43
CA SER A 129 1.00 8.33 -16.47
C SER A 129 1.89 7.21 -15.93
N SER A 130 1.62 5.95 -16.26
CA SER A 130 2.40 4.81 -15.78
C SER A 130 3.66 4.62 -16.60
N ILE A 131 4.79 4.44 -15.92
CA ILE A 131 6.04 4.02 -16.57
C ILE A 131 5.89 2.57 -17.04
N VAL A 132 5.36 1.70 -16.18
CA VAL A 132 5.01 0.32 -16.50
C VAL A 132 3.57 0.09 -16.07
N TYR A 133 2.68 -0.03 -17.05
CA TYR A 133 1.26 -0.30 -16.79
C TYR A 133 1.01 -1.80 -16.70
N GLY A 134 1.56 -2.43 -15.63
CA GLY A 134 1.41 -3.85 -15.33
C GLY A 134 0.47 -4.07 -14.17
N MET A 135 0.92 -3.80 -12.95
CA MET A 135 0.11 -3.97 -11.74
C MET A 135 -1.21 -3.17 -11.81
N PRO A 136 -1.20 -1.88 -12.17
CA PRO A 136 -2.46 -1.13 -12.29
C PRO A 136 -3.38 -1.67 -13.38
N LYS A 137 -2.81 -2.18 -14.48
CA LYS A 137 -3.59 -2.74 -15.58
C LYS A 137 -4.36 -3.98 -15.15
N VAL A 138 -3.69 -4.91 -14.47
CA VAL A 138 -4.34 -6.13 -13.97
C VAL A 138 -5.44 -5.76 -12.96
N ALA A 139 -5.17 -4.83 -12.07
CA ALA A 139 -6.16 -4.33 -11.12
C ALA A 139 -7.37 -3.73 -11.83
N TYR A 140 -7.15 -2.92 -12.87
CA TYR A 140 -8.22 -2.35 -13.67
C TYR A 140 -9.05 -3.45 -14.35
N ASN A 141 -8.39 -4.41 -14.98
CA ASN A 141 -9.05 -5.47 -15.75
C ASN A 141 -9.94 -6.36 -14.90
N ILE A 142 -9.63 -6.58 -13.64
CA ILE A 142 -10.45 -7.40 -12.73
C ILE A 142 -11.46 -6.58 -11.91
N GLY A 143 -11.54 -5.28 -12.14
CA GLY A 143 -12.46 -4.41 -11.41
C GLY A 143 -12.02 -4.07 -9.99
N ALA A 144 -10.74 -4.16 -9.68
CA ALA A 144 -10.22 -3.87 -8.35
C ALA A 144 -10.16 -2.38 -8.06
N GLY A 145 -9.77 -1.55 -9.04
CA GLY A 145 -9.71 -0.11 -8.87
C GLY A 145 -11.01 0.55 -9.31
N GLU A 146 -11.74 1.15 -8.40
CA GLU A 146 -12.97 1.86 -8.76
C GLU A 146 -12.70 3.20 -9.45
N ILE A 147 -11.57 3.83 -9.13
CA ILE A 147 -11.19 5.13 -9.69
C ILE A 147 -9.84 4.99 -10.37
N GLN A 148 -9.78 5.47 -11.63
CA GLN A 148 -8.51 5.58 -12.37
C GLN A 148 -8.09 7.03 -12.38
N ALA A 149 -6.83 7.31 -12.07
CA ALA A 149 -6.32 8.66 -12.03
C ALA A 149 -4.87 8.72 -12.50
N SER A 150 -4.48 9.86 -13.07
CA SER A 150 -3.09 10.12 -13.38
C SER A 150 -2.29 10.27 -12.08
N LEU A 151 -1.01 9.97 -12.13
CA LEU A 151 -0.13 10.06 -10.95
C LEU A 151 -0.25 11.43 -10.27
N ASN A 152 -0.28 12.50 -11.05
CA ASN A 152 -0.37 13.86 -10.50
C ASN A 152 -1.72 14.15 -9.83
N ASN A 153 -2.78 13.45 -10.20
CA ASN A 153 -4.12 13.65 -9.63
C ASN A 153 -4.44 12.71 -8.46
N ILE A 154 -3.64 11.67 -8.23
CA ILE A 154 -3.89 10.71 -7.16
C ILE A 154 -4.01 11.37 -5.79
N PRO A 155 -3.13 12.32 -5.39
CA PRO A 155 -3.29 12.98 -4.09
C PRO A 155 -4.65 13.66 -3.91
N GLN A 156 -5.15 14.33 -4.94
CA GLN A 156 -6.45 14.99 -4.90
C GLN A 156 -7.60 13.97 -4.80
N VAL A 157 -7.48 12.86 -5.52
CA VAL A 157 -8.47 11.78 -5.47
C VAL A 157 -8.50 11.16 -4.08
N ILE A 158 -7.34 10.91 -3.47
CA ILE A 158 -7.27 10.42 -2.09
C ILE A 158 -8.00 11.38 -1.15
N CYS A 159 -7.72 12.68 -1.24
CA CYS A 159 -8.38 13.68 -0.40
C CYS A 159 -9.89 13.70 -0.61
N SER A 160 -10.35 13.46 -1.82
CA SER A 160 -11.80 13.50 -2.13
C SER A 160 -12.57 12.33 -1.55
N VAL A 161 -11.90 11.23 -1.20
CA VAL A 161 -12.53 10.01 -0.66
C VAL A 161 -12.24 9.79 0.83
N LEU A 162 -11.50 10.70 1.45
CA LEU A 162 -11.23 10.64 2.89
C LEU A 162 -12.47 10.89 3.74
#